data_5454812e94970536cfd245d8eb318815
#
_entry.id   5454812e94970536cfd245d8eb318815
#
_cell.length_a   1.000
_cell.length_b   1.000
_cell.length_c   1.000
_cell.angle_alpha   90.00
_cell.angle_beta   90.00
_cell.angle_gamma   90.00
#
_symmetry.space_group_name_H-M   'P 1'
#
loop_
_entity.id
_entity.type
_entity.pdbx_description
1 polymer ?
#
loop_
_entity_poly.entity_id
_entity_poly.type
_entity_poly.pdbx_seq_one_letter_code
_entity_poly.pdbx_strand_id
1 'polypeptide(L)'
;LLITGQDEAVREMTPSERRSEILHLLCKRRHETAINLSAELGVSERTIRADLVILSCYYPIQIARGRFGGGAHLPDWFHMENRTLSPQQQALLMRLRQSLAEDDLQVMNSILAQFALYWEYR
;
A
#
# COMPACT_ATOMS: atom_id res chain seq x y z
N LEU A 1 2.94 -23.46 25.47
CA LEU A 1 1.69 -22.86 25.05
C LEU A 1 1.87 -21.41 24.68
N LEU A 2 2.10 -20.61 25.69
CA LEU A 2 2.38 -19.20 25.48
C LEU A 2 3.68 -18.98 24.76
N ILE A 3 4.56 -19.91 24.84
CA ILE A 3 5.87 -19.89 24.20
C ILE A 3 5.76 -19.85 22.69
N THR A 4 4.74 -20.46 22.13
CA THR A 4 4.57 -20.50 20.69
C THR A 4 4.49 -19.12 20.08
N GLY A 5 3.72 -18.21 20.67
CA GLY A 5 3.60 -16.85 20.17
C GLY A 5 4.90 -16.07 20.29
N GLN A 6 5.67 -16.34 21.35
CA GLN A 6 6.96 -15.71 21.51
C GLN A 6 7.98 -16.22 20.51
N ASP A 7 7.94 -17.50 20.21
CA ASP A 7 8.81 -18.08 19.20
C ASP A 7 8.54 -17.47 17.84
N GLU A 8 7.28 -17.23 17.51
CA GLU A 8 6.93 -16.56 16.27
C GLU A 8 7.44 -15.12 16.23
N ALA A 9 7.37 -14.43 17.35
CA ALA A 9 7.85 -13.05 17.44
C ALA A 9 9.36 -12.96 17.26
N VAL A 10 10.09 -13.99 17.68
CA VAL A 10 11.55 -14.03 17.56
C VAL A 10 11.98 -14.51 16.17
N ARG A 11 11.13 -15.23 15.48
CA ARG A 11 11.46 -15.73 14.17
C ARG A 11 11.68 -14.59 13.17
N GLU A 12 12.75 -14.70 12.41
CA GLU A 12 13.03 -13.71 11.38
C GLU A 12 11.95 -13.71 10.32
N MET A 13 11.51 -12.53 9.98
CA MET A 13 10.59 -12.33 8.88
C MET A 13 11.32 -12.43 7.56
N THR A 14 10.68 -13.01 6.57
CA THR A 14 11.16 -12.89 5.20
C THR A 14 11.01 -11.45 4.72
N PRO A 15 11.77 -11.02 3.71
CA PRO A 15 11.58 -9.69 3.16
C PRO A 15 10.14 -9.40 2.72
N SER A 16 9.47 -10.40 2.16
CA SER A 16 8.08 -10.26 1.75
C SER A 16 7.16 -10.03 2.95
N GLU A 17 7.32 -10.81 4.00
CA GLU A 17 6.55 -10.66 5.24
C GLU A 17 6.81 -9.30 5.88
N ARG A 18 8.07 -8.87 5.89
CA ARG A 18 8.44 -7.57 6.44
C ARG A 18 7.78 -6.42 5.68
N ARG A 19 7.81 -6.47 4.35
CA ARG A 19 7.16 -5.43 3.54
C ARG A 19 5.66 -5.40 3.75
N SER A 20 5.03 -6.57 3.89
CA SER A 20 3.59 -6.63 4.21
C SER A 20 3.30 -5.99 5.55
N GLU A 21 4.16 -6.22 6.54
CA GLU A 21 3.99 -5.63 7.87
C GLU A 21 4.18 -4.11 7.84
N ILE A 22 5.17 -3.63 7.08
CA ILE A 22 5.38 -2.20 6.91
C ILE A 22 4.13 -1.54 6.32
N LEU A 23 3.59 -2.13 5.26
CA LEU A 23 2.38 -1.61 4.62
C LEU A 23 1.20 -1.60 5.59
N HIS A 24 1.04 -2.67 6.36
CA HIS A 24 -0.02 -2.77 7.37
C HIS A 24 0.10 -1.66 8.40
N LEU A 25 1.31 -1.43 8.91
CA LEU A 25 1.56 -0.38 9.90
C LEU A 25 1.28 1.01 9.31
N LEU A 26 1.68 1.25 8.07
CA LEU A 26 1.39 2.52 7.40
C LEU A 26 -0.10 2.73 7.18
N CYS A 27 -0.83 1.69 6.83
CA CYS A 27 -2.28 1.78 6.68
C CYS A 27 -2.96 2.11 8.02
N LYS A 28 -2.44 1.56 9.09
CA LYS A 28 -3.00 1.76 10.43
C LYS A 28 -2.63 3.13 11.00
N ARG A 29 -1.36 3.52 10.85
CA ARG A 29 -0.82 4.74 11.47
C ARG A 29 -0.83 5.94 10.54
N ARG A 30 -0.98 5.74 9.27
CA ARG A 30 -0.97 6.70 8.16
C ARG A 30 0.41 7.22 7.82
N HIS A 31 1.28 7.39 8.79
CA HIS A 31 2.68 7.72 8.53
C HIS A 31 3.57 7.05 9.58
N GLU A 32 4.83 6.86 9.25
CA GLU A 32 5.80 6.31 10.20
C GLU A 32 7.21 6.68 9.74
N THR A 33 8.13 6.76 10.70
CA THR A 33 9.52 7.04 10.38
C THR A 33 10.29 5.75 10.12
N ALA A 34 11.35 5.86 9.33
CA ALA A 34 12.22 4.71 9.10
C ALA A 34 12.88 4.21 10.39
N ILE A 35 13.20 5.14 11.29
CA ILE A 35 13.80 4.80 12.59
C ILE A 35 12.84 3.94 13.40
N ASN A 36 11.59 4.34 13.51
CA ASN A 36 10.61 3.59 14.30
C ASN A 36 10.34 2.22 13.67
N LEU A 37 10.22 2.17 12.36
CA LEU A 37 10.00 0.89 11.68
C LEU A 37 11.19 -0.04 11.85
N SER A 38 12.42 0.48 11.79
CA SER A 38 13.61 -0.33 11.98
C SER A 38 13.66 -0.90 13.40
N ALA A 39 13.32 -0.09 14.39
CA ALA A 39 13.29 -0.52 15.77
C ALA A 39 12.23 -1.61 16.00
N GLU A 40 11.04 -1.44 15.47
CA GLU A 40 9.97 -2.41 15.64
C GLU A 40 10.23 -3.74 14.93
N LEU A 41 10.78 -3.66 13.72
CA LEU A 41 10.95 -4.85 12.89
C LEU A 41 12.32 -5.50 13.02
N GLY A 42 13.21 -4.88 13.78
CA GLY A 42 14.51 -5.46 14.08
C GLY A 42 15.46 -5.51 12.88
N VAL A 43 15.35 -4.55 11.98
CA VAL A 43 16.24 -4.44 10.81
C VAL A 43 16.81 -3.03 10.76
N SER A 44 17.81 -2.82 9.90
CA SER A 44 18.42 -1.50 9.77
C SER A 44 17.49 -0.51 9.08
N GLU A 45 17.72 0.78 9.31
CA GLU A 45 17.01 1.82 8.59
C GLU A 45 17.23 1.70 7.09
N ARG A 46 18.42 1.30 6.68
CA ARG A 46 18.74 1.09 5.26
C ARG A 46 17.79 0.06 4.64
N THR A 47 17.56 -1.03 5.36
CA THR A 47 16.65 -2.08 4.89
C THR A 47 15.22 -1.54 4.80
N ILE A 48 14.79 -0.77 5.80
CA ILE A 48 13.45 -0.16 5.78
C ILE A 48 13.31 0.77 4.57
N ARG A 49 14.30 1.61 4.31
CA ARG A 49 14.24 2.55 3.18
C ARG A 49 14.15 1.80 1.85
N ALA A 50 14.92 0.72 1.71
CA ALA A 50 14.84 -0.11 0.52
C ALA A 50 13.45 -0.72 0.36
N ASP A 51 12.88 -1.22 1.45
CA ASP A 51 11.53 -1.78 1.44
C ASP A 51 10.49 -0.74 1.04
N LEU A 52 10.61 0.49 1.56
CA LEU A 52 9.68 1.57 1.23
C LEU A 52 9.74 1.93 -0.26
N VAL A 53 10.93 1.93 -0.84
CA VAL A 53 11.08 2.18 -2.28
C VAL A 53 10.36 1.09 -3.08
N ILE A 54 10.55 -0.16 -2.70
CA ILE A 54 9.88 -1.28 -3.38
C ILE A 54 8.36 -1.15 -3.25
N LEU A 55 7.88 -0.87 -2.04
CA LEU A 55 6.45 -0.71 -1.80
C LEU A 55 5.87 0.48 -2.58
N SER A 56 6.63 1.55 -2.74
CA SER A 56 6.17 2.72 -3.46
C SER A 56 5.95 2.48 -4.94
N CYS A 57 6.50 1.38 -5.49
CA CYS A 57 6.24 0.98 -6.86
C CYS A 57 4.83 0.42 -7.05
N TYR A 58 4.21 -0.05 -5.98
CA TYR A 58 2.91 -0.72 -6.03
C TYR A 58 1.80 0.02 -5.29
N TYR A 59 2.18 0.87 -4.34
CA TYR A 59 1.23 1.57 -3.47
C TYR A 59 1.57 3.05 -3.45
N PRO A 60 0.59 3.92 -3.17
CA PRO A 60 0.80 5.37 -3.22
C PRO A 60 1.52 5.89 -1.97
N ILE A 61 2.64 5.26 -1.62
CA ILE A 61 3.43 5.66 -0.48
C ILE A 61 4.26 6.88 -0.85
N GLN A 62 4.15 7.93 -0.05
CA GLN A 62 4.97 9.11 -0.21
C GLN A 62 6.14 9.04 0.76
N ILE A 63 7.33 9.05 0.21
CA ILE A 63 8.55 8.92 0.99
C ILE A 63 9.11 10.30 1.24
N ALA A 64 9.29 10.63 2.52
CA ALA A 64 9.89 11.88 2.91
C ALA A 64 11.34 11.65 3.32
N ARG A 65 12.21 12.55 2.87
CA ARG A 65 13.60 12.58 3.32
C ARG A 65 13.73 13.72 4.29
N GLY A 66 14.40 13.50 5.39
CA GLY A 66 14.53 14.53 6.37
C GLY A 66 15.71 14.34 7.29
N ARG A 67 16.02 15.41 7.99
CA ARG A 67 17.13 15.48 8.93
C ARG A 67 17.01 14.43 10.04
N PHE A 68 15.80 14.04 10.37
CA PHE A 68 15.51 13.11 11.45
C PHE A 68 15.10 11.74 10.93
N GLY A 69 15.74 11.31 9.84
CA GLY A 69 15.60 9.96 9.35
C GLY A 69 14.53 9.72 8.31
N GLY A 70 13.75 10.74 7.99
CA GLY A 70 12.70 10.59 7.01
C GLY A 70 11.69 9.50 7.36
N GLY A 71 10.79 9.24 6.45
CA GLY A 71 9.77 8.23 6.67
C GLY A 71 8.84 8.13 5.48
N ALA A 72 7.66 7.60 5.73
CA ALA A 72 6.69 7.39 4.68
C ALA A 72 5.29 7.66 5.21
N HIS A 73 4.40 8.05 4.30
CA HIS A 73 2.99 8.19 4.65
C HIS A 73 2.11 7.80 3.49
N LEU A 74 0.88 7.44 3.81
CA LEU A 74 -0.14 7.12 2.83
C LEU A 74 -1.13 8.28 2.74
N PRO A 75 -1.63 8.57 1.53
CA PRO A 75 -2.66 9.59 1.38
C PRO A 75 -3.97 9.12 2.04
N ASP A 76 -4.79 10.10 2.43
CA ASP A 76 -6.01 9.82 3.17
C ASP A 76 -6.99 8.91 2.44
N TRP A 77 -6.97 8.94 1.11
CA TRP A 77 -7.89 8.14 0.31
C TRP A 77 -7.50 6.67 0.22
N PHE A 78 -6.28 6.30 0.58
CA PHE A 78 -5.82 4.91 0.42
C PHE A 78 -6.05 4.10 1.70
N HIS A 79 -6.80 3.01 1.58
CA HIS A 79 -7.05 2.08 2.67
C HIS A 79 -7.04 0.65 2.11
N MET A 80 -6.27 -0.22 2.74
CA MET A 80 -6.23 -1.63 2.31
C MET A 80 -7.56 -2.34 2.50
N GLU A 81 -8.32 -1.92 3.49
CA GLU A 81 -9.61 -2.54 3.79
C GLU A 81 -10.68 -2.14 2.78
N ASN A 82 -10.60 -0.91 2.28
CA ASN A 82 -11.51 -0.41 1.26
C ASN A 82 -10.86 -0.61 -0.10
N ARG A 83 -11.13 -1.73 -0.72
CA ARG A 83 -10.56 -2.08 -2.02
C ARG A 83 -11.26 -1.32 -3.14
N THR A 84 -11.15 -0.02 -3.10
CA THR A 84 -11.73 0.85 -4.12
C THR A 84 -10.63 1.62 -4.82
N LEU A 85 -10.95 2.07 -6.01
CA LEU A 85 -10.05 2.93 -6.75
C LEU A 85 -9.97 4.30 -6.09
N SER A 86 -8.78 4.92 -6.16
CA SER A 86 -8.67 6.32 -5.78
C SER A 86 -9.40 7.19 -6.79
N PRO A 87 -9.73 8.44 -6.43
CA PRO A 87 -10.35 9.36 -7.40
C PRO A 87 -9.50 9.53 -8.65
N GLN A 88 -8.17 9.57 -8.53
CA GLN A 88 -7.27 9.71 -9.65
C GLN A 88 -7.24 8.47 -10.53
N GLN A 89 -7.23 7.30 -9.91
CA GLN A 89 -7.28 6.03 -10.65
C GLN A 89 -8.60 5.92 -11.40
N GLN A 90 -9.69 6.24 -10.75
CA GLN A 90 -11.01 6.19 -11.37
C GLN A 90 -11.10 7.16 -12.53
N ALA A 91 -10.61 8.39 -12.37
CA ALA A 91 -10.63 9.39 -13.42
C ALA A 91 -9.83 8.93 -14.65
N LEU A 92 -8.68 8.32 -14.43
CA LEU A 92 -7.87 7.78 -15.53
C LEU A 92 -8.63 6.70 -16.30
N LEU A 93 -9.21 5.74 -15.58
CA LEU A 93 -9.93 4.64 -16.20
C LEU A 93 -11.18 5.13 -16.93
N MET A 94 -11.87 6.13 -16.37
CA MET A 94 -13.02 6.73 -17.03
C MET A 94 -12.65 7.41 -18.35
N ARG A 95 -11.49 8.07 -18.39
CA ARG A 95 -10.99 8.66 -19.63
C ARG A 95 -10.64 7.59 -20.67
N LEU A 96 -9.92 6.56 -20.24
CA LEU A 96 -9.53 5.47 -21.14
C LEU A 96 -10.73 4.70 -21.67
N ARG A 97 -11.77 4.60 -20.85
CA ARG A 97 -12.99 3.90 -21.22
C ARG A 97 -13.61 4.42 -22.52
N GLN A 98 -13.51 5.72 -22.74
CA GLN A 98 -14.12 6.36 -23.92
C GLN A 98 -13.52 5.89 -25.23
N SER A 99 -12.29 5.42 -25.21
CA SER A 99 -11.62 4.95 -26.43
C SER A 99 -11.67 3.44 -26.58
N LEU A 100 -12.32 2.73 -25.66
CA LEU A 100 -12.42 1.28 -25.70
C LEU A 100 -13.68 0.84 -26.44
N ALA A 101 -13.60 -0.33 -27.07
CA ALA A 101 -14.70 -0.90 -27.81
C ALA A 101 -14.90 -2.36 -27.43
N GLU A 102 -16.12 -2.85 -27.65
CA GLU A 102 -16.48 -4.26 -27.54
C GLU A 102 -16.00 -4.92 -26.26
N ASP A 103 -15.14 -5.92 -26.37
CA ASP A 103 -14.70 -6.75 -25.25
C ASP A 103 -13.91 -5.94 -24.23
N ASP A 104 -13.04 -5.04 -24.70
CA ASP A 104 -12.26 -4.21 -23.80
C ASP A 104 -13.15 -3.27 -22.98
N LEU A 105 -14.19 -2.76 -23.57
CA LEU A 105 -15.16 -1.91 -22.87
C LEU A 105 -15.88 -2.72 -21.79
N GLN A 106 -16.27 -3.95 -22.09
CA GLN A 106 -16.92 -4.81 -21.10
C GLN A 106 -16.01 -5.10 -19.92
N VAL A 107 -14.74 -5.39 -20.18
CA VAL A 107 -13.76 -5.62 -19.12
C VAL A 107 -13.56 -4.37 -18.27
N MET A 108 -13.43 -3.20 -18.90
CA MET A 108 -13.30 -1.94 -18.18
C MET A 108 -14.51 -1.67 -17.30
N ASN A 109 -15.71 -1.89 -17.84
CA ASN A 109 -16.93 -1.71 -17.06
C ASN A 109 -16.98 -2.65 -15.85
N SER A 110 -16.49 -3.86 -16.01
CA SER A 110 -16.39 -4.84 -14.94
C SER A 110 -15.43 -4.36 -13.83
N ILE A 111 -14.29 -3.80 -14.22
CA ILE A 111 -13.34 -3.23 -13.26
C ILE A 111 -13.98 -2.09 -12.48
N LEU A 112 -14.61 -1.17 -13.18
CA LEU A 112 -15.24 -0.02 -12.55
C LEU A 112 -16.40 -0.45 -11.64
N ALA A 113 -17.20 -1.40 -12.08
CA ALA A 113 -18.31 -1.90 -11.28
C ALA A 113 -17.84 -2.53 -9.97
N GLN A 114 -16.68 -3.18 -10.00
CA GLN A 114 -16.16 -3.90 -8.84
C GLN A 114 -15.38 -2.98 -7.90
N PHE A 115 -14.64 -2.01 -8.42
CA PHE A 115 -13.65 -1.27 -7.64
C PHE A 115 -13.91 0.23 -7.54
N ALA A 116 -14.76 0.80 -8.40
CA ALA A 116 -15.02 2.24 -8.33
C ALA A 116 -15.93 2.56 -7.15
N LEU A 117 -15.64 3.70 -6.50
CA LEU A 117 -16.37 4.09 -5.30
C LEU A 117 -17.82 4.46 -5.59
N TYR A 118 -18.06 5.18 -6.68
CA TYR A 118 -19.40 5.63 -7.07
C TYR A 118 -19.62 5.32 -8.54
N TRP A 119 -19.69 4.06 -8.86
CA TRP A 119 -19.90 3.66 -10.23
C TRP A 119 -21.38 3.35 -10.48
N GLU A 120 -21.97 4.10 -11.36
CA GLU A 120 -23.32 3.81 -11.84
C GLU A 120 -23.23 3.25 -13.24
N TYR A 121 -23.85 2.14 -13.42
CA TYR A 121 -23.86 1.43 -14.69
C TYR A 121 -24.87 2.09 -15.61
N ARG A 122 -24.38 2.80 -16.59
CA ARG A 122 -25.23 3.42 -17.59
C ARG A 122 -24.84 3.04 -18.99
#